data_5de19b3ee330c7976dccf65a2fa6d1af
#
_entry.id   5de19b3ee330c7976dccf65a2fa6d1af
#
_cell.length_a   1.000
_cell.length_b   1.000
_cell.length_c   1.000
_cell.angle_alpha   90.00
_cell.angle_beta   90.00
_cell.angle_gamma   90.00
#
_symmetry.space_group_name_H-M   'P 1'
#
loop_
_entity.id
_entity.type
_entity.pdbx_description
1 polymer ?
#
loop_
_entity_poly.entity_id
_entity_poly.type
_entity_poly.pdbx_seq_one_letter_code
_entity_poly.pdbx_strand_id
1 'polypeptide(L)'
;YGVKMKGNLAIMFNGIKSGWFPPLPETFNKRSMICINDLIDAILLIASDGRTNGRIYIATDGHQYSSRDIYKAMCLATGKNIPIWVTPKFVFSLLAWIGDIVKYIPFNSHRYKKIFGNECYSSVELHKLGFTPKYDLFSYLKKYGKSVAENN
;
A
#
# COMPACT_ATOMS: atom_id res chain seq x y z
N TYR A 1 1.69 -5.49 -1.74
CA TYR A 1 0.89 -5.95 -0.61
C TYR A 1 0.82 -7.48 -0.59
N GLY A 2 0.57 -8.07 0.58
CA GLY A 2 0.54 -9.52 0.72
C GLY A 2 0.24 -9.97 2.15
N VAL A 3 0.34 -11.29 2.41
CA VAL A 3 0.05 -11.89 3.73
C VAL A 3 1.00 -11.36 4.81
N LYS A 4 2.29 -11.20 4.49
CA LYS A 4 3.30 -10.63 5.39
C LYS A 4 3.72 -9.26 4.89
N MET A 5 2.95 -8.23 5.22
CA MET A 5 3.31 -6.84 4.88
C MET A 5 4.51 -6.37 5.69
N LYS A 6 5.26 -5.42 5.14
CA LYS A 6 6.42 -4.79 5.80
C LYS A 6 6.33 -3.26 5.72
N GLY A 7 7.16 -2.59 6.49
CA GLY A 7 7.29 -1.13 6.45
C GLY A 7 6.02 -0.40 6.87
N ASN A 8 5.69 0.69 6.17
CA ASN A 8 4.57 1.56 6.52
C ASN A 8 3.20 0.88 6.39
N LEU A 9 3.05 -0.08 5.46
CA LEU A 9 1.80 -0.83 5.32
C LEU A 9 1.55 -1.73 6.53
N ALA A 10 2.58 -2.41 7.03
CA ALA A 10 2.47 -3.22 8.24
C ALA A 10 2.14 -2.37 9.48
N ILE A 11 2.80 -1.22 9.64
CA ILE A 11 2.54 -0.29 10.75
C ILE A 11 1.08 0.19 10.71
N MET A 12 0.59 0.59 9.54
CA MET A 12 -0.79 1.04 9.36
C MET A 12 -1.77 -0.10 9.62
N PHE A 13 -1.53 -1.28 9.07
CA PHE A 13 -2.39 -2.45 9.25
C PHE A 13 -2.51 -2.84 10.74
N ASN A 14 -1.36 -2.97 11.42
CA ASN A 14 -1.33 -3.30 12.86
C ASN A 14 -1.95 -2.21 13.72
N GLY A 15 -1.73 -0.95 13.36
CA GLY A 15 -2.35 0.17 14.07
C GLY A 15 -3.87 0.23 13.91
N ILE A 16 -4.40 -0.09 12.73
CA ILE A 16 -5.84 -0.22 12.50
C ILE A 16 -6.40 -1.42 13.27
N LYS A 17 -5.74 -2.58 13.19
CA LYS A 17 -6.11 -3.79 13.92
C LYS A 17 -6.19 -3.53 15.43
N SER A 18 -5.21 -2.84 16.00
CA SER A 18 -5.14 -2.47 17.42
C SER A 18 -5.97 -1.24 17.79
N GLY A 19 -6.54 -0.51 16.82
CA GLY A 19 -7.44 0.62 17.04
C GLY A 19 -6.77 1.96 17.36
N TRP A 20 -5.42 2.08 17.28
CA TRP A 20 -4.72 3.33 17.57
C TRP A 20 -4.42 4.18 16.34
N PHE A 21 -4.45 3.58 15.13
CA PHE A 21 -4.12 4.34 13.92
C PHE A 21 -5.26 5.29 13.53
N PRO A 22 -4.99 6.60 13.41
CA PRO A 22 -6.04 7.58 13.15
C PRO A 22 -6.57 7.44 11.71
N PRO A 23 -7.89 7.70 11.51
CA PRO A 23 -8.49 7.67 10.18
C PRO A 23 -7.84 8.70 9.23
N LEU A 24 -7.35 8.21 8.10
CA LEU A 24 -6.70 9.07 7.11
C LEU A 24 -7.72 9.94 6.37
N PRO A 25 -7.42 11.24 6.11
CA PRO A 25 -8.23 12.08 5.27
C PRO A 25 -8.10 11.70 3.80
N GLU A 26 -9.07 12.08 2.99
CA GLU A 26 -8.91 12.01 1.53
C GLU A 26 -7.97 13.11 1.07
N THR A 27 -6.94 12.74 0.36
CA THR A 27 -5.93 13.68 -0.17
C THR A 27 -5.74 13.53 -1.67
N PHE A 28 -6.51 12.64 -2.31
CA PHE A 28 -6.46 12.36 -3.75
C PHE A 28 -5.04 12.03 -4.26
N ASN A 29 -4.14 11.66 -3.35
CA ASN A 29 -2.82 11.18 -3.73
C ASN A 29 -2.95 9.83 -4.43
N LYS A 30 -2.00 9.53 -5.29
CA LYS A 30 -2.04 8.35 -6.16
C LYS A 30 -0.83 7.48 -5.90
N ARG A 31 -1.09 6.20 -5.68
CA ARG A 31 -0.05 5.19 -5.41
C ARG A 31 -0.31 3.95 -6.25
N SER A 32 0.72 3.53 -6.98
CA SER A 32 0.72 2.25 -7.66
C SER A 32 1.21 1.16 -6.70
N MET A 33 0.55 0.03 -6.74
CA MET A 33 0.86 -1.11 -5.87
C MET A 33 0.76 -2.40 -6.68
N ILE A 34 1.26 -3.51 -6.13
CA ILE A 34 1.08 -4.85 -6.67
C ILE A 34 1.02 -5.85 -5.52
N CYS A 35 0.24 -6.90 -5.64
CA CYS A 35 0.27 -7.98 -4.67
C CYS A 35 1.50 -8.87 -4.89
N ILE A 36 1.94 -9.53 -3.82
CA ILE A 36 3.15 -10.38 -3.87
C ILE A 36 3.01 -11.54 -4.86
N ASN A 37 1.81 -12.11 -4.99
CA ASN A 37 1.58 -13.24 -5.88
C ASN A 37 1.71 -12.81 -7.35
N ASP A 38 1.10 -11.69 -7.72
CA ASP A 38 1.22 -11.13 -9.07
C ASP A 38 2.64 -10.66 -9.37
N LEU A 39 3.36 -10.15 -8.35
CA LEU A 39 4.78 -9.81 -8.51
C LEU A 39 5.64 -11.04 -8.82
N ILE A 40 5.37 -12.18 -8.15
CA ILE A 40 6.05 -13.44 -8.44
C ILE A 40 5.75 -13.89 -9.87
N ASP A 41 4.48 -13.86 -10.28
CA ASP A 41 4.09 -14.21 -11.64
C ASP A 41 4.78 -13.30 -12.69
N ALA A 42 4.88 -12.00 -12.42
CA ALA A 42 5.60 -11.04 -13.26
C ALA A 42 7.10 -11.38 -13.37
N ILE A 43 7.75 -11.72 -12.25
CA ILE A 43 9.17 -12.09 -12.22
C ILE A 43 9.39 -13.36 -13.04
N LEU A 44 8.54 -14.38 -12.87
CA LEU A 44 8.65 -15.64 -13.62
C LEU A 44 8.45 -15.41 -15.12
N LEU A 45 7.49 -14.58 -15.50
CA LEU A 45 7.27 -14.21 -16.90
C LEU A 45 8.52 -13.53 -17.50
N ILE A 46 9.07 -12.53 -16.80
CA ILE A 46 10.28 -11.81 -17.24
C ILE A 46 11.46 -12.77 -17.35
N ALA A 47 11.67 -13.65 -16.36
CA ALA A 47 12.78 -14.58 -16.35
C ALA A 47 12.71 -15.63 -17.46
N SER A 48 11.53 -15.99 -17.93
CA SER A 48 11.32 -16.99 -18.99
C SER A 48 11.34 -16.41 -20.42
N ASP A 49 11.32 -15.10 -20.57
CA ASP A 49 11.26 -14.44 -21.88
C ASP A 49 12.59 -13.77 -22.27
N GLY A 50 13.32 -14.36 -23.22
CA GLY A 50 14.61 -13.84 -23.66
C GLY A 50 14.58 -12.41 -24.22
N ARG A 51 13.40 -11.89 -24.60
CA ARG A 51 13.22 -10.51 -25.07
C ARG A 51 13.39 -9.48 -23.96
N THR A 52 13.39 -9.92 -22.70
CA THR A 52 13.47 -9.06 -21.51
C THR A 52 14.91 -8.74 -21.10
N ASN A 53 15.90 -9.41 -21.67
CA ASN A 53 17.30 -9.24 -21.30
C ASN A 53 17.76 -7.79 -21.41
N GLY A 54 18.35 -7.27 -20.34
CA GLY A 54 18.88 -5.90 -20.26
C GLY A 54 17.81 -4.81 -20.17
N ARG A 55 16.52 -5.16 -19.96
CA ARG A 55 15.42 -4.22 -19.84
C ARG A 55 14.95 -4.08 -18.39
N ILE A 56 14.34 -2.94 -18.08
CA ILE A 56 13.73 -2.64 -16.80
C ILE A 56 12.22 -2.65 -16.96
N TYR A 57 11.53 -3.36 -16.08
CA TYR A 57 10.08 -3.44 -16.05
C TYR A 57 9.55 -2.95 -14.70
N ILE A 58 8.45 -2.21 -14.75
CA ILE A 58 7.72 -1.80 -13.55
C ILE A 58 6.46 -2.66 -13.46
N ALA A 59 6.25 -3.29 -12.31
CA ALA A 59 5.10 -4.14 -12.05
C ALA A 59 4.10 -3.43 -11.12
N THR A 60 2.86 -3.26 -11.58
CA THR A 60 1.74 -2.72 -10.80
C THR A 60 0.49 -3.54 -11.08
N ASP A 61 -0.52 -3.45 -10.20
CA ASP A 61 -1.84 -4.05 -10.42
C ASP A 61 -2.74 -3.22 -11.37
N GLY A 62 -2.20 -2.16 -11.97
CA GLY A 62 -2.90 -1.29 -12.90
C GLY A 62 -3.81 -0.25 -12.23
N HIS A 63 -4.00 -0.31 -10.91
CA HIS A 63 -4.84 0.62 -10.15
C HIS A 63 -4.01 1.69 -9.45
N GLN A 64 -4.65 2.82 -9.18
CA GLN A 64 -4.08 3.92 -8.40
C GLN A 64 -4.92 4.12 -7.14
N TYR A 65 -4.30 3.96 -5.99
CA TYR A 65 -4.96 4.05 -4.69
C TYR A 65 -4.58 5.33 -3.98
N SER A 66 -5.56 6.02 -3.39
CA SER A 66 -5.27 7.04 -2.39
C SER A 66 -4.87 6.36 -1.07
N SER A 67 -4.21 7.11 -0.19
CA SER A 67 -3.93 6.60 1.16
C SER A 67 -5.20 6.32 1.94
N ARG A 68 -6.28 7.04 1.64
CA ARG A 68 -7.61 6.76 2.22
C ARG A 68 -8.17 5.43 1.70
N ASP A 69 -7.98 5.10 0.42
CA ASP A 69 -8.44 3.81 -0.11
C ASP A 69 -7.66 2.64 0.52
N ILE A 70 -6.35 2.79 0.67
CA ILE A 70 -5.52 1.80 1.38
C ILE A 70 -6.01 1.62 2.82
N TYR A 71 -6.28 2.73 3.53
CA TYR A 71 -6.83 2.68 4.89
C TYR A 71 -8.18 1.94 4.94
N LYS A 72 -9.12 2.28 4.03
CA LYS A 72 -10.43 1.61 3.94
C LYS A 72 -10.29 0.10 3.69
N ALA A 73 -9.45 -0.29 2.74
CA ALA A 73 -9.19 -1.69 2.44
C ALA A 73 -8.65 -2.45 3.66
N MET A 74 -7.75 -1.83 4.44
CA MET A 74 -7.22 -2.41 5.67
C MET A 74 -8.26 -2.51 6.80
N CYS A 75 -9.15 -1.51 6.93
CA CYS A 75 -10.27 -1.60 7.86
C CYS A 75 -11.14 -2.83 7.55
N LEU A 76 -11.52 -3.01 6.28
CA LEU A 76 -12.31 -4.17 5.85
C LEU A 76 -11.60 -5.50 6.14
N ALA A 77 -10.29 -5.58 5.86
CA ALA A 77 -9.49 -6.77 6.11
C ALA A 77 -9.37 -7.13 7.60
N THR A 78 -9.40 -6.14 8.49
CA THR A 78 -9.34 -6.33 9.95
C THR A 78 -10.72 -6.46 10.61
N GLY A 79 -11.81 -6.44 9.83
CA GLY A 79 -13.19 -6.47 10.35
C GLY A 79 -13.59 -5.19 11.09
N LYS A 80 -12.87 -4.09 10.90
CA LYS A 80 -13.19 -2.80 11.53
C LYS A 80 -14.13 -1.99 10.63
N ASN A 81 -15.05 -1.27 11.27
CA ASN A 81 -15.87 -0.30 10.55
C ASN A 81 -15.02 0.86 10.03
N ILE A 82 -15.35 1.34 8.83
CA ILE A 82 -14.69 2.52 8.26
C ILE A 82 -15.25 3.75 8.99
N PRO A 83 -14.40 4.53 9.71
CA PRO A 83 -14.87 5.70 10.43
C PRO A 83 -15.44 6.76 9.47
N ILE A 84 -16.59 7.36 9.86
CA ILE A 84 -17.21 8.47 9.14
C ILE A 84 -16.35 9.73 9.27
N TRP A 85 -15.77 9.95 10.47
CA TRP A 85 -14.87 11.06 10.72
C TRP A 85 -13.46 10.77 10.18
N VAL A 86 -12.71 11.83 9.92
CA VAL A 86 -11.32 11.77 9.45
C VAL A 86 -10.45 12.71 10.27
N THR A 87 -9.20 12.33 10.47
CA THR A 87 -8.22 13.21 11.12
C THR A 87 -7.76 14.27 10.10
N PRO A 88 -7.85 15.57 10.41
CA PRO A 88 -7.40 16.60 9.49
C PRO A 88 -5.91 16.46 9.13
N LYS A 89 -5.55 16.78 7.90
CA LYS A 89 -4.18 16.60 7.37
C LYS A 89 -3.13 17.38 8.19
N PHE A 90 -3.49 18.55 8.76
CA PHE A 90 -2.55 19.34 9.56
C PHE A 90 -2.10 18.63 10.84
N VAL A 91 -2.95 17.76 11.42
CA VAL A 91 -2.56 16.94 12.61
C VAL A 91 -1.41 16.00 12.27
N PHE A 92 -1.46 15.35 11.11
CA PHE A 92 -0.36 14.51 10.65
C PHE A 92 0.91 15.32 10.36
N SER A 93 0.77 16.54 9.83
CA SER A 93 1.91 17.44 9.61
C SER A 93 2.57 17.84 10.92
N LEU A 94 1.77 18.19 11.93
CA LEU A 94 2.26 18.53 13.27
C LEU A 94 2.94 17.34 13.94
N LEU A 95 2.33 16.15 13.88
CA LEU A 95 2.93 14.92 14.42
C LEU A 95 4.25 14.57 13.73
N ALA A 96 4.33 14.78 12.42
CA ALA A 96 5.57 14.57 11.66
C ALA A 96 6.68 15.52 12.09
N TRP A 97 6.34 16.80 12.28
CA TRP A 97 7.29 17.80 12.78
C TRP A 97 7.79 17.48 14.18
N ILE A 98 6.90 17.09 15.11
CA ILE A 98 7.28 16.63 16.44
C ILE A 98 8.18 15.40 16.35
N GLY A 99 7.86 14.43 15.47
CA GLY A 99 8.64 13.21 15.27
C GLY A 99 10.02 13.43 14.65
N ASP A 100 10.25 14.54 13.94
CA ASP A 100 11.59 14.93 13.48
C ASP A 100 12.49 15.39 14.64
N ILE A 101 11.88 15.96 15.70
CA ILE A 101 12.58 16.45 16.89
C ILE A 101 12.76 15.30 17.91
N VAL A 102 11.68 14.53 18.12
CA VAL A 102 11.63 13.47 19.13
C VAL A 102 11.85 12.11 18.46
N LYS A 103 13.08 11.60 18.51
CA LYS A 103 13.49 10.34 17.85
C LYS A 103 12.71 9.09 18.26
N TYR A 104 11.99 9.12 19.37
CA TYR A 104 11.18 8.00 19.84
C TYR A 104 9.79 7.90 19.16
N ILE A 105 9.35 8.95 18.48
CA ILE A 105 8.06 8.95 17.77
C ILE A 105 8.28 8.27 16.41
N PRO A 106 7.56 7.17 16.10
CA PRO A 106 7.78 6.41 14.88
C PRO A 106 7.17 7.07 13.62
N PHE A 107 6.75 8.34 13.72
CA PHE A 107 6.16 9.11 12.62
C PHE A 107 6.91 10.43 12.44
N ASN A 108 7.48 10.66 11.27
CA ASN A 108 8.32 11.81 10.93
C ASN A 108 7.96 12.35 9.53
N SER A 109 8.59 13.47 9.11
CA SER A 109 8.35 14.10 7.82
C SER A 109 8.60 13.18 6.62
N HIS A 110 9.57 12.27 6.71
CA HIS A 110 9.82 11.30 5.66
C HIS A 110 8.63 10.32 5.50
N ARG A 111 8.09 9.80 6.62
CA ARG A 111 6.91 8.93 6.61
C ARG A 111 5.63 9.68 6.20
N TYR A 112 5.50 10.95 6.62
CA TYR A 112 4.42 11.81 6.18
C TYR A 112 4.41 11.96 4.65
N LYS A 113 5.56 12.29 4.04
CA LYS A 113 5.70 12.37 2.57
C LYS A 113 5.37 11.04 1.89
N LYS A 114 5.78 9.93 2.49
CA LYS A 114 5.44 8.59 1.96
C LYS A 114 3.96 8.27 2.07
N ILE A 115 3.24 8.74 3.06
CA ILE A 115 1.80 8.47 3.20
C ILE A 115 0.99 9.38 2.25
N PHE A 116 1.30 10.66 2.18
CA PHE A 116 0.50 11.66 1.47
C PHE A 116 1.06 12.05 0.09
N GLY A 117 2.22 11.55 -0.29
CA GLY A 117 2.83 11.80 -1.60
C GLY A 117 2.26 10.92 -2.71
N ASN A 118 2.51 11.35 -3.95
CA ASN A 118 2.22 10.56 -5.13
C ASN A 118 3.39 9.64 -5.47
N GLU A 119 3.08 8.38 -5.73
CA GLU A 119 4.03 7.37 -6.21
C GLU A 119 3.33 6.55 -7.30
N CYS A 120 3.18 7.14 -8.48
CA CYS A 120 2.51 6.53 -9.63
C CYS A 120 3.52 6.00 -10.63
N TYR A 121 3.30 4.78 -11.03
CA TYR A 121 4.12 4.10 -12.02
C TYR A 121 3.24 3.41 -13.04
N SER A 122 3.75 3.23 -14.26
CA SER A 122 3.07 2.54 -15.34
C SER A 122 3.70 1.18 -15.58
N SER A 123 2.88 0.14 -15.70
CA SER A 123 3.28 -1.23 -16.04
C SER A 123 3.02 -1.58 -17.51
N VAL A 124 2.83 -0.59 -18.38
CA VAL A 124 2.49 -0.81 -19.80
C VAL A 124 3.48 -1.74 -20.50
N GLU A 125 4.78 -1.60 -20.26
CA GLU A 125 5.79 -2.46 -20.89
C GLU A 125 5.67 -3.92 -20.43
N LEU A 126 5.29 -4.14 -19.19
CA LEU A 126 5.05 -5.49 -18.66
C LEU A 126 3.76 -6.09 -19.24
N HIS A 127 2.72 -5.27 -19.41
CA HIS A 127 1.48 -5.71 -20.06
C HIS A 127 1.69 -6.12 -21.54
N LYS A 128 2.59 -5.44 -22.27
CA LYS A 128 2.96 -5.82 -23.65
C LYS A 128 3.62 -7.20 -23.72
N LEU A 129 4.20 -7.70 -22.64
CA LEU A 129 4.72 -9.08 -22.55
C LEU A 129 3.63 -10.13 -22.25
N GLY A 130 2.38 -9.69 -22.02
CA GLY A 130 1.26 -10.57 -21.70
C GLY A 130 0.97 -10.69 -20.20
N PHE A 131 1.65 -9.91 -19.34
CA PHE A 131 1.34 -9.89 -17.91
C PHE A 131 -0.03 -9.26 -17.65
N THR A 132 -0.85 -9.94 -16.87
CA THR A 132 -2.13 -9.42 -16.38
C THR A 132 -2.25 -9.70 -14.89
N PRO A 133 -2.36 -8.65 -14.04
CA PRO A 133 -2.53 -8.84 -12.61
C PRO A 133 -3.88 -9.51 -12.31
N LYS A 134 -3.89 -10.42 -11.35
CA LYS A 134 -5.07 -11.21 -10.93
C LYS A 134 -5.84 -10.53 -9.82
N TYR A 135 -5.18 -9.67 -9.05
CA TYR A 135 -5.74 -9.04 -7.85
C TYR A 135 -5.50 -7.54 -7.83
N ASP A 136 -6.54 -6.79 -7.50
CA ASP A 136 -6.45 -5.45 -6.92
C ASP A 136 -6.38 -5.53 -5.40
N LEU A 137 -6.08 -4.40 -4.73
CA LEU A 137 -5.92 -4.33 -3.28
C LEU A 137 -7.18 -4.80 -2.53
N PHE A 138 -8.36 -4.40 -2.97
CA PHE A 138 -9.62 -4.71 -2.28
C PHE A 138 -9.99 -6.18 -2.44
N SER A 139 -9.90 -6.71 -3.65
CA SER A 139 -10.18 -8.12 -3.93
C SER A 139 -9.21 -9.05 -3.20
N TYR A 140 -7.92 -8.69 -3.16
CA TYR A 140 -6.91 -9.42 -2.41
C TYR A 140 -7.22 -9.45 -0.90
N LEU A 141 -7.44 -8.29 -0.31
CA LEU A 141 -7.70 -8.19 1.13
C LEU A 141 -9.07 -8.79 1.51
N LYS A 142 -10.06 -8.74 0.63
CA LYS A 142 -11.34 -9.44 0.83
C LYS A 142 -11.14 -10.96 0.89
N LYS A 143 -10.29 -11.51 0.01
CA LYS A 143 -10.03 -12.95 -0.07
C LYS A 143 -9.10 -13.45 1.03
N TYR A 144 -8.04 -12.72 1.32
CA TYR A 144 -6.95 -13.16 2.20
C TYR A 144 -6.85 -12.35 3.50
N GLY A 145 -7.82 -11.47 3.80
CA GLY A 145 -7.75 -10.56 4.94
C GLY A 145 -7.58 -11.26 6.29
N LYS A 146 -8.20 -12.42 6.51
CA LYS A 146 -8.01 -13.23 7.72
C LYS A 146 -6.54 -13.68 7.85
N SER A 147 -5.98 -14.28 6.81
CA SER A 147 -4.57 -14.71 6.80
C SER A 147 -3.60 -13.53 6.94
N VAL A 148 -3.94 -12.38 6.35
CA VAL A 148 -3.18 -11.14 6.55
C VAL A 148 -3.26 -10.69 8.02
N ALA A 149 -4.42 -10.78 8.64
CA ALA A 149 -4.61 -10.39 10.04
C ALA A 149 -3.90 -11.32 11.04
N GLU A 150 -3.75 -12.59 10.72
CA GLU A 150 -3.05 -13.58 11.56
C GLU A 150 -1.52 -13.45 11.47
N ASN A 151 -0.99 -13.03 10.32
CA ASN A 151 0.45 -13.03 10.02
C ASN A 151 1.11 -11.65 10.09
N ASN A 152 0.36 -10.58 10.40
CA ASN A 152 0.83 -9.22 10.66
C ASN A 152 0.39 -8.74 12.03
#